data_a94e1584a95dfb0fed1855192aa34282
#
_entry.id   a94e1584a95dfb0fed1855192aa34282
#
_cell.length_a   1.000
_cell.length_b   1.000
_cell.length_c   1.000
_cell.angle_alpha   90.00
_cell.angle_beta   90.00
_cell.angle_gamma   90.00
#
_symmetry.space_group_name_H-M   'P 1'
#
loop_
_entity.id
_entity.type
_entity.pdbx_description
1 polymer ?
#
loop_
_entity_poly.entity_id
_entity_poly.type
_entity_poly.pdbx_seq_one_letter_code
_entity_poly.pdbx_strand_id
1 'polypeptide(L)'
;ETKQQIADLIRDKAPGNAAHIENSAVFLLYCLDYTNIKLAFDIEGGEFDISNQHEPLLIGTLDVGIAMQNAALAAESLGYGIVYCGGIRGFGDKISELLNIPKAALFLCGLSIGVKDEELSTEKVKPRLPDAANVGYNEFPKSNVEVLKEYRQTMVDFAEERETKT
;
A
#
# COMPACT_ATOMS: atom_id res chain seq x y z
N GLU A 1 -2.68 21.35 2.19
CA GLU A 1 -2.39 21.51 3.62
C GLU A 1 -2.30 20.15 4.32
N THR A 2 -3.36 19.37 4.35
CA THR A 2 -3.41 18.04 5.03
C THR A 2 -2.36 17.05 4.52
N LYS A 3 -2.15 17.00 3.21
CA LYS A 3 -1.12 16.14 2.59
C LYS A 3 0.28 16.48 3.12
N GLN A 4 0.60 17.75 3.27
CA GLN A 4 1.87 18.22 3.84
C GLN A 4 2.01 17.79 5.31
N GLN A 5 0.96 17.92 6.09
CA GLN A 5 0.97 17.50 7.49
C GLN A 5 1.27 15.98 7.63
N ILE A 6 0.70 15.15 6.73
CA ILE A 6 1.02 13.71 6.70
C ILE A 6 2.49 13.49 6.32
N ALA A 7 3.01 14.18 5.30
CA ALA A 7 4.40 14.08 4.89
C ALA A 7 5.37 14.47 6.03
N ASP A 8 5.10 15.57 6.71
CA ASP A 8 5.91 16.06 7.83
C ASP A 8 5.89 15.10 9.02
N LEU A 9 4.72 14.51 9.31
CA LEU A 9 4.55 13.55 10.39
C LEU A 9 5.45 12.32 10.26
N ILE A 10 5.72 11.88 9.02
CA ILE A 10 6.44 10.63 8.74
C ILE A 10 7.90 10.84 8.30
N ARG A 11 8.30 12.07 8.03
CA ARG A 11 9.57 12.45 7.36
C ARG A 11 10.80 11.80 7.98
N ASP A 12 10.92 11.84 9.29
CA ASP A 12 12.10 11.33 10.02
C ASP A 12 12.29 9.82 9.87
N LYS A 13 11.20 9.05 9.77
CA LYS A 13 11.26 7.58 9.74
C LYS A 13 10.96 6.96 8.37
N ALA A 14 10.33 7.72 7.48
CA ALA A 14 9.96 7.28 6.14
C ALA A 14 10.16 8.40 5.11
N PRO A 15 11.39 8.94 4.95
CA PRO A 15 11.65 10.10 4.10
C PRO A 15 11.25 9.89 2.63
N GLY A 16 11.45 8.69 2.08
CA GLY A 16 11.02 8.38 0.73
C GLY A 16 9.50 8.46 0.54
N ASN A 17 8.73 7.91 1.49
CA ASN A 17 7.27 8.03 1.46
C ASN A 17 6.82 9.49 1.63
N ALA A 18 7.49 10.25 2.53
CA ALA A 18 7.20 11.67 2.72
C ALA A 18 7.38 12.46 1.42
N ALA A 19 8.49 12.25 0.71
CA ALA A 19 8.76 12.90 -0.57
C ALA A 19 7.70 12.53 -1.63
N HIS A 20 7.30 11.25 -1.74
CA HIS A 20 6.26 10.83 -2.67
C HIS A 20 4.90 11.45 -2.34
N ILE A 21 4.55 11.57 -1.05
CA ILE A 21 3.30 12.19 -0.62
C ILE A 21 3.33 13.70 -0.93
N GLU A 22 4.38 14.38 -0.53
CA GLU A 22 4.56 15.83 -0.69
C GLU A 22 4.49 16.26 -2.16
N ASN A 23 5.22 15.56 -3.03
CA ASN A 23 5.35 15.90 -4.44
C ASN A 23 4.21 15.36 -5.33
N SER A 24 3.34 14.48 -4.82
CA SER A 24 2.20 13.97 -5.57
C SER A 24 1.16 15.06 -5.86
N ALA A 25 0.44 14.95 -6.97
CA ALA A 25 -0.73 15.81 -7.25
C ALA A 25 -1.88 15.45 -6.30
N VAL A 26 -2.11 14.15 -6.10
CA VAL A 26 -3.14 13.60 -5.22
C VAL A 26 -2.55 12.50 -4.34
N PHE A 27 -2.95 12.48 -3.08
CA PHE A 27 -2.67 11.39 -2.16
C PHE A 27 -3.99 10.79 -1.68
N LEU A 28 -4.25 9.54 -2.06
CA LEU A 28 -5.42 8.78 -1.62
C LEU A 28 -5.05 7.95 -0.40
N LEU A 29 -5.86 8.06 0.65
CA LEU A 29 -5.72 7.26 1.85
C LEU A 29 -6.80 6.20 1.88
N TYR A 30 -6.40 4.93 1.94
CA TYR A 30 -7.31 3.80 1.92
C TYR A 30 -7.51 3.26 3.33
N CYS A 31 -8.77 3.20 3.72
CA CYS A 31 -9.19 2.67 5.02
C CYS A 31 -10.14 1.50 4.81
N LEU A 32 -9.97 0.48 5.66
CA LEU A 32 -11.02 -0.48 5.95
C LEU A 32 -12.02 0.21 6.87
N ASP A 33 -13.29 0.22 6.51
CA ASP A 33 -14.32 0.97 7.24
C ASP A 33 -15.54 0.10 7.56
N TYR A 34 -15.78 -0.11 8.85
CA TYR A 34 -16.96 -0.81 9.37
C TYR A 34 -18.03 0.13 9.93
N THR A 35 -17.87 1.44 9.77
CA THR A 35 -18.76 2.42 10.38
C THR A 35 -20.22 2.20 9.99
N ASN A 36 -20.47 2.00 8.68
CA ASN A 36 -21.82 1.78 8.16
C ASN A 36 -22.41 0.43 8.58
N ILE A 37 -21.58 -0.62 8.63
CA ILE A 37 -21.99 -1.95 9.08
C ILE A 37 -22.37 -1.89 10.57
N LYS A 38 -21.52 -1.26 11.39
CA LYS A 38 -21.81 -1.05 12.79
C LYS A 38 -23.11 -0.29 13.00
N LEU A 39 -23.31 0.80 12.26
CA LEU A 39 -24.54 1.59 12.34
C LEU A 39 -25.77 0.77 11.95
N ALA A 40 -25.68 -0.10 10.95
CA ALA A 40 -26.78 -1.00 10.56
C ALA A 40 -27.14 -1.97 11.69
N PHE A 41 -26.14 -2.55 12.36
CA PHE A 41 -26.38 -3.39 13.54
C PHE A 41 -27.04 -2.60 14.68
N ASP A 42 -26.58 -1.39 14.96
CA ASP A 42 -27.14 -0.53 16.01
C ASP A 42 -28.63 -0.19 15.72
N ILE A 43 -28.99 0.06 14.44
CA ILE A 43 -30.38 0.32 14.00
C ILE A 43 -31.29 -0.89 14.25
N GLU A 44 -30.81 -2.09 13.97
CA GLU A 44 -31.57 -3.35 14.16
C GLU A 44 -31.52 -3.86 15.62
N GLY A 45 -30.89 -3.13 16.54
CA GLY A 45 -30.75 -3.51 17.93
C GLY A 45 -29.81 -4.68 18.18
N GLY A 46 -28.92 -4.94 17.23
CA GLY A 46 -27.87 -5.94 17.33
C GLY A 46 -26.56 -5.37 17.88
N GLU A 47 -25.60 -6.24 18.15
CA GLU A 47 -24.24 -5.87 18.54
C GLU A 47 -23.25 -6.23 17.43
N PHE A 48 -22.42 -5.28 17.05
CA PHE A 48 -21.34 -5.49 16.09
C PHE A 48 -20.00 -5.56 16.82
N ASP A 49 -19.50 -6.78 17.03
CA ASP A 49 -18.18 -7.03 17.60
C ASP A 49 -17.36 -7.94 16.69
N ILE A 50 -16.24 -7.43 16.22
CA ILE A 50 -15.26 -8.16 15.41
C ILE A 50 -13.90 -8.33 16.10
N SER A 51 -13.80 -7.98 17.37
CA SER A 51 -12.53 -7.93 18.12
C SER A 51 -11.78 -9.28 18.16
N ASN A 52 -12.50 -10.38 18.07
CA ASN A 52 -11.96 -11.74 18.08
C ASN A 52 -12.16 -12.49 16.75
N GLN A 53 -12.46 -11.78 15.67
CA GLN A 53 -12.74 -12.38 14.37
C GLN A 53 -11.69 -11.94 13.34
N HIS A 54 -11.11 -12.91 12.62
CA HIS A 54 -10.14 -12.63 11.56
C HIS A 54 -10.80 -12.43 10.20
N GLU A 55 -11.94 -13.07 9.95
CA GLU A 55 -12.64 -13.05 8.67
C GLU A 55 -13.02 -11.64 8.20
N PRO A 56 -13.65 -10.77 9.02
CA PRO A 56 -13.94 -9.40 8.61
C PRO A 56 -12.70 -8.62 8.19
N LEU A 57 -11.59 -8.79 8.92
CA LEU A 57 -10.32 -8.13 8.59
C LEU A 57 -9.77 -8.61 7.23
N LEU A 58 -9.85 -9.91 6.96
CA LEU A 58 -9.39 -10.49 5.68
C LEU A 58 -10.23 -9.98 4.52
N ILE A 59 -11.57 -10.09 4.62
CA ILE A 59 -12.49 -9.61 3.58
C ILE A 59 -12.26 -8.13 3.28
N GLY A 60 -12.29 -7.30 4.31
CA GLY A 60 -12.17 -5.86 4.11
C GLY A 60 -10.78 -5.44 3.60
N THR A 61 -9.72 -6.16 3.98
CA THR A 61 -8.37 -5.91 3.43
C THR A 61 -8.31 -6.27 1.94
N LEU A 62 -8.97 -7.34 1.51
CA LEU A 62 -9.09 -7.72 0.10
C LEU A 62 -9.87 -6.66 -0.68
N ASP A 63 -11.01 -6.20 -0.17
CA ASP A 63 -11.83 -5.16 -0.80
C ASP A 63 -11.04 -3.87 -1.01
N VAL A 64 -10.32 -3.43 0.01
CA VAL A 64 -9.45 -2.25 -0.08
C VAL A 64 -8.32 -2.47 -1.09
N GLY A 65 -7.70 -3.65 -1.11
CA GLY A 65 -6.65 -3.99 -2.08
C GLY A 65 -7.14 -3.94 -3.52
N ILE A 66 -8.34 -4.47 -3.79
CA ILE A 66 -8.99 -4.44 -5.10
C ILE A 66 -9.31 -2.99 -5.51
N ALA A 67 -9.91 -2.20 -4.63
CA ALA A 67 -10.23 -0.80 -4.90
C ALA A 67 -8.98 0.03 -5.19
N MET A 68 -7.92 -0.17 -4.39
CA MET A 68 -6.65 0.54 -4.53
C MET A 68 -5.96 0.17 -5.84
N GLN A 69 -5.91 -1.11 -6.22
CA GLN A 69 -5.32 -1.55 -7.47
C GLN A 69 -6.11 -1.03 -8.69
N ASN A 70 -7.43 -0.99 -8.61
CA ASN A 70 -8.26 -0.43 -9.67
C ASN A 70 -7.98 1.08 -9.88
N ALA A 71 -7.84 1.85 -8.80
CA ALA A 71 -7.47 3.26 -8.88
C ALA A 71 -6.05 3.46 -9.46
N ALA A 72 -5.10 2.60 -9.09
CA ALA A 72 -3.75 2.61 -9.64
C ALA A 72 -3.74 2.37 -11.15
N LEU A 73 -4.42 1.34 -11.62
CA LEU A 73 -4.55 1.04 -13.06
C LEU A 73 -5.22 2.18 -13.83
N ALA A 74 -6.27 2.77 -13.26
CA ALA A 74 -6.94 3.93 -13.87
C ALA A 74 -5.98 5.12 -13.99
N ALA A 75 -5.21 5.44 -12.93
CA ALA A 75 -4.23 6.52 -12.97
C ALA A 75 -3.14 6.27 -14.03
N GLU A 76 -2.58 5.06 -14.07
CA GLU A 76 -1.56 4.69 -15.05
C GLU A 76 -2.09 4.71 -16.48
N SER A 77 -3.35 4.30 -16.72
CA SER A 77 -3.99 4.36 -18.04
C SER A 77 -4.19 5.78 -18.55
N LEU A 78 -4.22 6.77 -17.64
CA LEU A 78 -4.27 8.20 -17.94
C LEU A 78 -2.88 8.84 -18.05
N GLY A 79 -1.81 8.04 -17.95
CA GLY A 79 -0.43 8.52 -18.08
C GLY A 79 0.22 9.02 -16.77
N TYR A 80 -0.48 8.92 -15.64
CA TYR A 80 0.10 9.31 -14.35
C TYR A 80 1.06 8.26 -13.79
N GLY A 81 1.99 8.71 -12.93
CA GLY A 81 2.79 7.84 -12.07
C GLY A 81 2.08 7.57 -10.75
N ILE A 82 2.35 6.39 -10.17
CA ILE A 82 1.79 6.00 -8.88
C ILE A 82 2.87 5.46 -7.93
N VAL A 83 2.65 5.65 -6.62
CA VAL A 83 3.45 4.99 -5.58
C VAL A 83 2.55 4.54 -4.44
N TYR A 84 2.62 3.26 -4.11
CA TYR A 84 1.99 2.72 -2.90
C TYR A 84 2.81 3.07 -1.64
N CYS A 85 2.20 3.78 -0.72
CA CYS A 85 2.82 4.24 0.52
C CYS A 85 2.40 3.37 1.71
N GLY A 86 2.80 2.08 1.69
CA GLY A 86 2.48 1.13 2.76
C GLY A 86 3.29 1.33 4.05
N GLY A 87 4.51 1.87 3.94
CA GLY A 87 5.41 2.12 5.09
C GLY A 87 4.85 3.10 6.13
N ILE A 88 3.83 3.87 5.76
CA ILE A 88 3.19 4.83 6.67
C ILE A 88 2.22 4.19 7.68
N ARG A 89 1.94 2.88 7.59
CA ARG A 89 1.10 2.17 8.57
C ARG A 89 1.58 2.28 10.02
N GLY A 90 2.89 2.38 10.23
CA GLY A 90 3.47 2.60 11.56
C GLY A 90 3.09 3.93 12.21
N PHE A 91 2.43 4.82 11.48
CA PHE A 91 1.94 6.12 11.95
C PHE A 91 0.40 6.17 11.98
N GLY A 92 -0.26 5.01 11.90
CA GLY A 92 -1.72 4.89 11.77
C GLY A 92 -2.49 5.66 12.81
N ASP A 93 -2.10 5.59 14.08
CA ASP A 93 -2.78 6.31 15.17
C ASP A 93 -2.73 7.83 14.97
N LYS A 94 -1.56 8.36 14.63
CA LYS A 94 -1.36 9.81 14.40
C LYS A 94 -2.07 10.30 13.13
N ILE A 95 -2.08 9.48 12.08
CA ILE A 95 -2.84 9.78 10.85
C ILE A 95 -4.33 9.74 11.14
N SER A 96 -4.79 8.78 11.95
CA SER A 96 -6.19 8.68 12.36
C SER A 96 -6.65 9.87 13.19
N GLU A 97 -5.81 10.33 14.10
CA GLU A 97 -6.06 11.55 14.89
C GLU A 97 -6.11 12.79 13.99
N LEU A 98 -5.12 12.97 13.09
CA LEU A 98 -5.05 14.10 12.17
C LEU A 98 -6.28 14.20 11.25
N LEU A 99 -6.79 13.05 10.80
CA LEU A 99 -7.89 12.96 9.83
C LEU A 99 -9.25 12.65 10.47
N ASN A 100 -9.33 12.54 11.80
CA ASN A 100 -10.52 12.13 12.51
C ASN A 100 -11.10 10.79 11.99
N ILE A 101 -10.23 9.81 11.70
CA ILE A 101 -10.67 8.48 11.29
C ILE A 101 -11.37 7.80 12.47
N PRO A 102 -12.62 7.34 12.32
CA PRO A 102 -13.38 6.77 13.42
C PRO A 102 -12.78 5.44 13.89
N LYS A 103 -13.04 5.05 15.15
CA LYS A 103 -12.53 3.79 15.72
C LYS A 103 -12.97 2.52 14.98
N ALA A 104 -14.08 2.60 14.25
CA ALA A 104 -14.59 1.50 13.42
C ALA A 104 -13.89 1.44 12.04
N ALA A 105 -12.92 2.32 11.77
CA ALA A 105 -12.15 2.31 10.54
C ALA A 105 -10.64 2.14 10.83
N LEU A 106 -9.96 1.44 9.95
CA LEU A 106 -8.52 1.17 10.04
C LEU A 106 -7.81 1.66 8.79
N PHE A 107 -6.85 2.57 8.95
CA PHE A 107 -5.98 2.97 7.86
C PHE A 107 -5.10 1.79 7.40
N LEU A 108 -5.06 1.51 6.09
CA LEU A 108 -4.30 0.41 5.53
C LEU A 108 -3.12 0.84 4.66
N CYS A 109 -3.33 1.74 3.73
CA CYS A 109 -2.29 2.15 2.77
C CYS A 109 -2.61 3.50 2.15
N GLY A 110 -1.57 4.21 1.70
CA GLY A 110 -1.71 5.38 0.85
C GLY A 110 -1.34 5.07 -0.60
N LEU A 111 -1.90 5.83 -1.53
CA LEU A 111 -1.52 5.84 -2.94
C LEU A 111 -1.25 7.28 -3.37
N SER A 112 0.00 7.59 -3.66
CA SER A 112 0.42 8.84 -4.29
C SER A 112 0.21 8.74 -5.79
N ILE A 113 -0.40 9.76 -6.39
CA ILE A 113 -0.63 9.88 -7.83
C ILE A 113 -0.08 11.23 -8.29
N GLY A 114 0.71 11.24 -9.36
CA GLY A 114 1.31 12.47 -9.87
C GLY A 114 1.78 12.34 -11.30
N VAL A 115 2.26 13.44 -11.87
CA VAL A 115 2.94 13.44 -13.16
C VAL A 115 4.29 12.75 -12.99
N LYS A 116 4.64 11.86 -13.92
CA LYS A 116 5.94 11.19 -13.91
C LYS A 116 7.04 12.23 -14.14
N ASP A 117 8.07 12.16 -13.32
CA ASP A 117 9.32 12.85 -13.60
C ASP A 117 10.15 11.97 -14.53
N GLU A 118 10.28 12.38 -15.79
CA GLU A 118 10.99 11.61 -16.82
C GLU A 118 12.48 11.50 -16.52
N GLU A 119 13.07 12.48 -15.83
CA GLU A 119 14.49 12.47 -15.48
C GLU A 119 14.78 11.51 -14.32
N LEU A 120 13.83 11.37 -13.37
CA LEU A 120 13.96 10.49 -12.22
C LEU A 120 13.30 9.11 -12.45
N SER A 121 12.50 8.98 -13.50
CA SER A 121 11.85 7.73 -13.86
C SER A 121 12.89 6.70 -14.30
N THR A 122 13.09 5.68 -13.48
CA THR A 122 13.91 4.55 -13.88
C THR A 122 13.11 3.66 -14.80
N GLU A 123 13.57 3.43 -16.03
CA GLU A 123 12.95 2.48 -16.97
C GLU A 123 12.99 1.02 -16.48
N LYS A 124 13.81 0.75 -15.45
CA LYS A 124 13.98 -0.59 -14.91
C LYS A 124 12.87 -0.96 -13.95
N VAL A 125 12.09 -1.96 -14.34
CA VAL A 125 11.10 -2.59 -13.48
C VAL A 125 11.83 -3.36 -12.36
N LYS A 126 11.44 -3.14 -11.12
CA LYS A 126 11.97 -3.91 -9.99
C LYS A 126 11.73 -5.41 -10.23
N PRO A 127 12.76 -6.26 -10.11
CA PRO A 127 12.63 -7.71 -10.30
C PRO A 127 11.54 -8.31 -9.42
N ARG A 128 10.84 -9.27 -9.98
CA ARG A 128 9.82 -10.07 -9.26
C ARG A 128 10.34 -11.46 -9.02
N LEU A 129 9.84 -12.10 -7.97
CA LEU A 129 10.10 -13.50 -7.72
C LEU A 129 9.62 -14.32 -8.92
N PRO A 130 10.43 -15.27 -9.44
CA PRO A 130 10.05 -16.08 -10.60
C PRO A 130 8.73 -16.84 -10.39
N ASP A 131 7.99 -17.04 -11.47
CA ASP A 131 6.70 -17.76 -11.45
C ASP A 131 6.83 -19.16 -10.83
N ALA A 132 7.95 -19.86 -11.07
CA ALA A 132 8.23 -21.17 -10.47
C ALA A 132 8.18 -21.20 -8.93
N ALA A 133 8.32 -20.03 -8.28
CA ALA A 133 8.21 -19.93 -6.82
C ALA A 133 6.83 -19.44 -6.34
N ASN A 134 6.03 -18.85 -7.23
CA ASN A 134 4.77 -18.19 -6.87
C ASN A 134 3.52 -18.82 -7.50
N VAL A 135 3.68 -19.48 -8.65
CA VAL A 135 2.55 -19.99 -9.43
C VAL A 135 2.56 -21.51 -9.41
N GLY A 136 1.49 -22.12 -8.94
CA GLY A 136 1.24 -23.55 -9.00
C GLY A 136 0.20 -23.89 -10.07
N TYR A 137 0.43 -24.96 -10.81
CA TYR A 137 -0.52 -25.51 -11.78
C TYR A 137 -1.15 -26.76 -11.20
N ASN A 138 -2.42 -26.67 -10.78
CA ASN A 138 -3.21 -27.73 -10.12
C ASN A 138 -2.67 -28.18 -8.74
N GLU A 139 -1.56 -27.64 -8.28
CA GLU A 139 -1.00 -27.88 -6.95
C GLU A 139 -0.32 -26.61 -6.42
N PHE A 140 -0.11 -26.52 -5.12
CA PHE A 140 0.62 -25.41 -4.51
C PHE A 140 2.10 -25.44 -4.97
N PRO A 141 2.71 -24.31 -5.34
CA PRO A 141 4.11 -24.28 -5.78
C PRO A 141 5.03 -24.73 -4.65
N LYS A 142 6.01 -25.58 -4.97
CA LYS A 142 7.00 -26.04 -4.01
C LYS A 142 8.06 -24.97 -3.81
N SER A 143 8.33 -24.63 -2.56
CA SER A 143 9.45 -23.74 -2.23
C SER A 143 10.76 -24.32 -2.77
N ASN A 144 11.51 -23.52 -3.51
CA ASN A 144 12.79 -23.91 -4.08
C ASN A 144 13.89 -22.97 -3.59
N VAL A 145 14.80 -23.50 -2.76
CA VAL A 145 15.89 -22.74 -2.14
C VAL A 145 16.83 -22.14 -3.18
N GLU A 146 17.10 -22.84 -4.27
CA GLU A 146 18.01 -22.34 -5.31
C GLU A 146 17.39 -21.15 -6.06
N VAL A 147 16.09 -21.23 -6.40
CA VAL A 147 15.35 -20.08 -7.00
C VAL A 147 15.38 -18.85 -6.07
N LEU A 148 15.27 -19.05 -4.77
CA LEU A 148 15.33 -17.95 -3.81
C LEU A 148 16.74 -17.35 -3.70
N LYS A 149 17.80 -18.19 -3.78
CA LYS A 149 19.19 -17.72 -3.79
C LYS A 149 19.49 -16.90 -5.05
N GLU A 150 19.06 -17.37 -6.22
CA GLU A 150 19.21 -16.65 -7.49
C GLU A 150 18.46 -15.33 -7.47
N TYR A 151 17.21 -15.32 -6.99
CA TYR A 151 16.43 -14.10 -6.84
C TYR A 151 17.09 -13.12 -5.86
N ARG A 152 17.64 -13.61 -4.75
CA ARG A 152 18.39 -12.77 -3.82
C ARG A 152 19.55 -12.07 -4.53
N GLN A 153 20.33 -12.77 -5.34
CA GLN A 153 21.43 -12.18 -6.10
C GLN A 153 20.91 -11.11 -7.08
N THR A 154 19.87 -11.43 -7.85
CA THR A 154 19.21 -10.46 -8.74
C THR A 154 18.78 -9.17 -8.00
N MET A 155 18.28 -9.30 -6.76
CA MET A 155 17.90 -8.14 -5.97
C MET A 155 19.08 -7.33 -5.44
N VAL A 156 20.21 -7.99 -5.13
CA VAL A 156 21.46 -7.30 -4.76
C VAL A 156 21.98 -6.50 -5.94
N ASP A 157 22.10 -7.13 -7.10
CA ASP A 157 22.58 -6.48 -8.33
C ASP A 157 21.69 -5.27 -8.71
N PHE A 158 20.37 -5.41 -8.58
CA PHE A 158 19.43 -4.33 -8.82
C PHE A 158 19.59 -3.16 -7.83
N ALA A 159 19.89 -3.45 -6.55
CA ALA A 159 20.11 -2.42 -5.55
C ALA A 159 21.41 -1.65 -5.81
N GLU A 160 22.51 -2.35 -6.11
CA GLU A 160 23.81 -1.76 -6.43
C GLU A 160 23.74 -0.85 -7.67
N GLU A 161 23.01 -1.27 -8.70
CA GLU A 161 22.79 -0.44 -9.90
C GLU A 161 22.01 0.85 -9.63
N ARG A 162 21.13 0.84 -8.60
CA ARG A 162 20.40 2.05 -8.19
C ARG A 162 21.26 3.02 -7.42
N GLU A 163 22.11 2.52 -6.51
CA GLU A 163 23.01 3.37 -5.72
C GLU A 163 24.07 4.07 -6.56
N THR A 164 24.51 3.44 -7.66
CA THR A 164 25.48 4.05 -8.57
C THR A 164 24.92 5.17 -9.45
N LYS A 165 23.58 5.37 -9.47
CA LYS A 165 22.89 6.41 -10.27
C LYS A 165 22.35 7.58 -9.45
N THR A 166 22.49 7.53 -8.13
CA THR A 166 22.15 8.62 -7.19
C THR A 166 23.39 9.33 -6.73
#